data_5ca27a345b66472a6990f4407533bd42
#
_entry.id   5ca27a345b66472a6990f4407533bd42
#
_cell.length_a   1.000
_cell.length_b   1.000
_cell.length_c   1.000
_cell.angle_alpha   90.00
_cell.angle_beta   90.00
_cell.angle_gamma   90.00
#
_symmetry.space_group_name_H-M   'P 1'
#
loop_
_entity.id
_entity.type
_entity.pdbx_description
1 polymer ?
#
loop_
_entity_poly.entity_id
_entity_poly.type
_entity_poly.pdbx_seq_one_letter_code
_entity_poly.pdbx_strand_id
1 'polypeptide(L)'
;TTGLVGSEMCIRDRYEIENLENYDFSKADITFFAAGGKIAEKYAENAAKHTVVIDNSSFFRMDPDVPLIVPQVNSSDIKKMNKNIIANPNCSTAQLVIALKPLHDLYKIKRVVVSTYQSVSGGGKSPMDELIEQTKKYLDGKKIESKNFTKQIAFNVIPHIDVFSDDGYTKEELKMTNETKKILDETIELTATCVRIPVLVSHSESVNIEFEKPFNLDDVRESLSNAEGCQVIDKRENGGYSTPFEAAGNDETYISRIREDKTKKNSLNLWIVSDNLLRGAALNSVEIAETIIKSK
;
A
#
# COMPACT_ATOMS: atom_id res chain seq x y z
N THR A 1 2.02 5.07 -27.38
CA THR A 1 3.47 4.70 -27.31
C THR A 1 4.38 5.82 -26.85
N THR A 2 3.85 6.92 -26.35
CA THR A 2 4.66 8.08 -25.88
C THR A 2 4.95 8.08 -24.38
N GLY A 3 4.60 7.02 -23.67
CA GLY A 3 4.78 6.90 -22.20
C GLY A 3 6.15 6.41 -21.73
N LEU A 4 7.07 6.05 -22.62
CA LEU A 4 8.35 5.42 -22.26
C LEU A 4 9.59 6.31 -22.35
N VAL A 5 9.44 7.58 -22.72
CA VAL A 5 10.58 8.49 -22.92
C VAL A 5 11.28 8.86 -21.60
N GLY A 6 10.60 8.78 -20.47
CA GLY A 6 11.22 9.01 -19.13
C GLY A 6 12.03 7.81 -18.61
N SER A 7 11.78 6.61 -19.11
CA SER A 7 12.45 5.40 -18.66
C SER A 7 13.80 5.14 -19.36
N GLU A 8 14.08 5.80 -20.47
CA GLU A 8 15.35 5.62 -21.20
C GLU A 8 16.59 6.05 -20.40
N MET A 9 16.44 6.91 -19.40
CA MET A 9 17.56 7.34 -18.53
C MET A 9 17.92 6.33 -17.45
N CYS A 10 17.01 5.40 -17.12
CA CYS A 10 17.22 4.39 -16.08
C CYS A 10 17.43 2.97 -16.60
N ILE A 11 17.11 2.69 -17.86
CA ILE A 11 17.19 1.34 -18.45
C ILE A 11 18.32 1.34 -19.47
N ARG A 12 19.42 0.63 -19.18
CA ARG A 12 20.56 0.45 -20.10
C ARG A 12 20.21 -0.39 -21.32
N ASP A 13 19.19 -1.25 -21.21
CA ASP A 13 18.80 -2.20 -22.24
C ASP A 13 17.41 -1.84 -22.79
N ARG A 14 17.21 -2.07 -24.08
CA ARG A 14 15.90 -1.95 -24.73
C ARG A 14 15.28 -3.33 -24.84
N TYR A 15 14.03 -3.46 -24.35
CA TYR A 15 13.25 -4.68 -24.47
C TYR A 15 12.15 -4.49 -25.52
N GLU A 16 11.96 -5.49 -26.37
CA GLU A 16 10.82 -5.54 -27.30
C GLU A 16 9.56 -5.89 -26.50
N ILE A 17 8.47 -5.16 -26.77
CA ILE A 17 7.18 -5.43 -26.15
C ILE A 17 6.48 -6.52 -26.97
N GLU A 18 6.19 -7.64 -26.34
CA GLU A 18 5.45 -8.75 -26.94
C GLU A 18 3.94 -8.65 -26.64
N ASN A 19 3.11 -9.19 -27.54
CA ASN A 19 1.67 -9.29 -27.31
C ASN A 19 1.40 -10.37 -26.26
N LEU A 20 0.73 -9.99 -25.16
CA LEU A 20 0.41 -10.87 -24.04
C LEU A 20 -0.38 -12.13 -24.47
N GLU A 21 -1.23 -12.03 -25.49
CA GLU A 21 -2.04 -13.16 -25.97
C GLU A 21 -1.19 -14.31 -26.53
N ASN A 22 0.02 -14.02 -27.04
CA ASN A 22 0.94 -14.98 -27.64
C ASN A 22 2.22 -15.17 -26.82
N TYR A 23 2.30 -14.55 -25.64
CA TYR A 23 3.51 -14.61 -24.82
C TYR A 23 3.71 -16.00 -24.22
N ASP A 24 4.91 -16.53 -24.38
CA ASP A 24 5.32 -17.81 -23.79
C ASP A 24 5.87 -17.58 -22.37
N PHE A 25 5.04 -17.86 -21.37
CA PHE A 25 5.39 -17.70 -19.97
C PHE A 25 6.49 -18.64 -19.46
N SER A 26 6.85 -19.69 -20.21
CA SER A 26 7.97 -20.57 -19.83
C SER A 26 9.34 -19.91 -19.96
N LYS A 27 9.42 -18.74 -20.60
CA LYS A 27 10.64 -17.93 -20.73
C LYS A 27 11.03 -17.18 -19.43
N ALA A 28 10.16 -17.14 -18.42
CA ALA A 28 10.37 -16.40 -17.19
C ALA A 28 10.18 -17.29 -15.95
N ASP A 29 11.08 -17.20 -14.98
CA ASP A 29 10.93 -17.87 -13.67
C ASP A 29 9.89 -17.18 -12.78
N ILE A 30 9.81 -15.84 -12.89
CA ILE A 30 8.87 -15.00 -12.13
C ILE A 30 8.24 -13.99 -13.07
N THR A 31 6.92 -13.83 -12.99
CA THR A 31 6.16 -12.86 -13.79
C THR A 31 5.37 -11.91 -12.93
N PHE A 32 5.55 -10.60 -13.12
CA PHE A 32 4.80 -9.57 -12.42
C PHE A 32 3.55 -9.18 -13.21
N PHE A 33 2.38 -9.26 -12.58
CA PHE A 33 1.12 -8.78 -13.14
C PHE A 33 0.78 -7.41 -12.55
N ALA A 34 0.82 -6.37 -13.38
CA ALA A 34 0.55 -4.99 -12.95
C ALA A 34 -0.46 -4.26 -13.85
N ALA A 35 -1.18 -5.00 -14.71
CA ALA A 35 -2.12 -4.44 -15.70
C ALA A 35 -3.59 -4.46 -15.23
N GLY A 36 -3.83 -4.66 -13.94
CA GLY A 36 -5.15 -4.64 -13.30
C GLY A 36 -5.89 -5.98 -13.29
N GLY A 37 -6.98 -6.04 -12.51
CA GLY A 37 -7.67 -7.28 -12.16
C GLY A 37 -8.21 -8.08 -13.35
N LYS A 38 -8.74 -7.42 -14.40
CA LYS A 38 -9.23 -8.13 -15.60
C LYS A 38 -8.14 -8.88 -16.37
N ILE A 39 -6.92 -8.36 -16.37
CA ILE A 39 -5.78 -9.02 -17.00
C ILE A 39 -5.30 -10.18 -16.13
N ALA A 40 -5.22 -9.98 -14.80
CA ALA A 40 -4.89 -11.04 -13.86
C ALA A 40 -5.91 -12.19 -13.95
N GLU A 41 -7.21 -11.89 -13.92
CA GLU A 41 -8.30 -12.87 -14.08
C GLU A 41 -8.14 -13.73 -15.35
N LYS A 42 -7.83 -13.09 -16.48
CA LYS A 42 -7.76 -13.76 -17.79
C LYS A 42 -6.48 -14.60 -17.97
N TYR A 43 -5.35 -14.15 -17.44
CA TYR A 43 -4.05 -14.73 -17.82
C TYR A 43 -3.22 -15.32 -16.67
N ALA A 44 -3.44 -14.91 -15.41
CA ALA A 44 -2.53 -15.28 -14.32
C ALA A 44 -2.51 -16.80 -14.04
N GLU A 45 -3.66 -17.47 -14.03
CA GLU A 45 -3.70 -18.93 -13.82
C GLU A 45 -3.05 -19.72 -14.96
N ASN A 46 -3.09 -19.20 -16.18
CA ASN A 46 -2.38 -19.83 -17.29
C ASN A 46 -0.87 -19.58 -17.17
N ALA A 47 -0.43 -18.38 -16.83
CA ALA A 47 0.96 -18.06 -16.57
C ALA A 47 1.54 -18.92 -15.44
N ALA A 48 0.77 -19.10 -14.36
CA ALA A 48 1.17 -19.85 -13.17
C ALA A 48 1.46 -21.35 -13.41
N LYS A 49 1.07 -21.90 -14.57
CA LYS A 49 1.48 -23.26 -15.00
C LYS A 49 2.95 -23.34 -15.36
N HIS A 50 3.60 -22.22 -15.65
CA HIS A 50 4.96 -22.14 -16.19
C HIS A 50 5.91 -21.29 -15.35
N THR A 51 5.39 -20.32 -14.62
CA THR A 51 6.16 -19.31 -13.87
C THR A 51 5.50 -19.04 -12.51
N VAL A 52 6.24 -18.47 -11.57
CA VAL A 52 5.61 -17.91 -10.36
C VAL A 52 5.05 -16.53 -10.71
N VAL A 53 3.76 -16.32 -10.44
CA VAL A 53 3.08 -15.05 -10.69
C VAL A 53 3.04 -14.22 -9.41
N ILE A 54 3.47 -12.96 -9.48
CA ILE A 54 3.28 -11.96 -8.44
C ILE A 54 2.26 -10.94 -8.96
N ASP A 55 1.04 -10.96 -8.38
CA ASP A 55 -0.08 -10.14 -8.85
C ASP A 55 -0.27 -8.88 -7.99
N ASN A 56 -0.10 -7.71 -8.61
CA ASN A 56 -0.34 -6.41 -7.99
C ASN A 56 -1.82 -5.98 -8.04
N SER A 57 -2.68 -6.72 -8.71
CA SER A 57 -4.10 -6.40 -8.77
C SER A 57 -4.83 -6.83 -7.50
N SER A 58 -6.10 -6.45 -7.38
CA SER A 58 -6.94 -6.88 -6.26
C SER A 58 -7.61 -8.25 -6.48
N PHE A 59 -7.41 -8.88 -7.65
CA PHE A 59 -8.23 -10.03 -8.06
C PHE A 59 -8.01 -11.25 -7.14
N PHE A 60 -6.75 -11.60 -6.88
CA PHE A 60 -6.41 -12.80 -6.09
C PHE A 60 -6.20 -12.54 -4.60
N ARG A 61 -6.25 -11.28 -4.13
CA ARG A 61 -5.88 -10.95 -2.73
C ARG A 61 -6.67 -11.73 -1.69
N MET A 62 -7.96 -11.98 -1.93
CA MET A 62 -8.83 -12.70 -0.99
C MET A 62 -9.06 -14.16 -1.36
N ASP A 63 -8.41 -14.68 -2.41
CA ASP A 63 -8.44 -16.11 -2.74
C ASP A 63 -7.73 -16.91 -1.63
N PRO A 64 -8.37 -17.92 -1.02
CA PRO A 64 -7.79 -18.70 0.08
C PRO A 64 -6.54 -19.50 -0.32
N ASP A 65 -6.40 -19.86 -1.59
CA ASP A 65 -5.27 -20.62 -2.13
C ASP A 65 -4.11 -19.72 -2.60
N VAL A 66 -4.26 -18.40 -2.50
CA VAL A 66 -3.26 -17.42 -2.90
C VAL A 66 -2.79 -16.64 -1.67
N PRO A 67 -1.52 -16.76 -1.26
CA PRO A 67 -1.00 -15.98 -0.15
C PRO A 67 -0.91 -14.49 -0.51
N LEU A 68 -1.26 -13.65 0.47
CA LEU A 68 -1.16 -12.19 0.39
C LEU A 68 0.04 -11.76 1.23
N ILE A 69 1.10 -11.27 0.58
CA ILE A 69 2.43 -11.21 1.19
C ILE A 69 2.94 -9.77 1.34
N VAL A 70 3.40 -9.47 2.55
CA VAL A 70 4.32 -8.37 2.86
C VAL A 70 5.55 -9.02 3.51
N PRO A 71 6.71 -9.04 2.85
CA PRO A 71 7.88 -9.81 3.30
C PRO A 71 8.29 -9.54 4.75
N GLN A 72 8.22 -8.29 5.20
CA GLN A 72 8.55 -7.89 6.58
C GLN A 72 7.56 -8.41 7.63
N VAL A 73 6.39 -8.92 7.20
CA VAL A 73 5.28 -9.29 8.08
C VAL A 73 5.06 -10.80 8.10
N ASN A 74 4.91 -11.40 6.91
CA ASN A 74 4.46 -12.78 6.77
C ASN A 74 5.16 -13.55 5.64
N SER A 75 6.46 -13.32 5.41
CA SER A 75 7.24 -14.01 4.36
C SER A 75 7.14 -15.53 4.43
N SER A 76 6.98 -16.10 5.62
CA SER A 76 6.81 -17.56 5.81
C SER A 76 5.55 -18.10 5.10
N ASP A 77 4.56 -17.26 4.85
CA ASP A 77 3.31 -17.65 4.20
C ASP A 77 3.46 -17.89 2.68
N ILE A 78 4.59 -17.52 2.09
CA ILE A 78 4.95 -17.92 0.71
C ILE A 78 4.89 -19.44 0.54
N LYS A 79 5.19 -20.21 1.59
CA LYS A 79 5.09 -21.68 1.57
C LYS A 79 3.65 -22.21 1.41
N LYS A 80 2.65 -21.36 1.63
CA LYS A 80 1.22 -21.68 1.45
C LYS A 80 0.73 -21.45 0.01
N MET A 81 1.64 -21.15 -0.91
CA MET A 81 1.33 -20.93 -2.33
C MET A 81 0.92 -22.23 -3.01
N ASN A 82 -0.39 -22.41 -3.24
CA ASN A 82 -0.93 -23.61 -3.89
C ASN A 82 -1.07 -23.47 -5.42
N LYS A 83 -1.22 -22.21 -5.91
CA LYS A 83 -1.51 -21.92 -7.33
C LYS A 83 -0.33 -21.34 -8.11
N ASN A 84 0.90 -21.33 -7.57
CA ASN A 84 2.02 -20.55 -8.12
C ASN A 84 1.69 -19.05 -8.32
N ILE A 85 0.74 -18.53 -7.57
CA ILE A 85 0.35 -17.12 -7.57
C ILE A 85 0.53 -16.57 -6.16
N ILE A 86 1.13 -15.39 -6.06
CA ILE A 86 1.25 -14.60 -4.84
C ILE A 86 0.60 -13.24 -5.09
N ALA A 87 -0.26 -12.81 -4.19
CA ALA A 87 -0.87 -11.49 -4.27
C ALA A 87 -0.06 -10.44 -3.51
N ASN A 88 0.10 -9.27 -4.13
CA ASN A 88 0.63 -8.07 -3.52
C ASN A 88 -0.53 -7.25 -2.93
N PRO A 89 -0.47 -6.78 -1.67
CA PRO A 89 -1.59 -6.10 -1.02
C PRO A 89 -1.89 -4.71 -1.59
N ASN A 90 -2.96 -4.12 -1.08
CA ASN A 90 -3.27 -2.70 -1.26
C ASN A 90 -2.15 -1.82 -0.68
N CYS A 91 -1.88 -0.68 -1.32
CA CYS A 91 -0.78 0.20 -0.94
C CYS A 91 -0.88 0.74 0.50
N SER A 92 -2.09 1.11 0.94
CA SER A 92 -2.31 1.55 2.32
C SER A 92 -2.19 0.37 3.29
N THR A 93 -2.70 -0.81 2.93
CA THR A 93 -2.55 -2.01 3.76
C THR A 93 -1.07 -2.39 3.97
N ALA A 94 -0.24 -2.33 2.91
CA ALA A 94 1.17 -2.72 3.01
C ALA A 94 1.91 -1.90 4.07
N GLN A 95 1.83 -0.56 4.01
CA GLN A 95 2.47 0.31 4.99
C GLN A 95 1.89 0.16 6.40
N LEU A 96 0.57 -0.04 6.52
CA LEU A 96 -0.10 -0.22 7.79
C LEU A 96 0.39 -1.48 8.51
N VAL A 97 0.38 -2.64 7.85
CA VAL A 97 0.75 -3.92 8.49
C VAL A 97 2.23 -3.99 8.87
N ILE A 98 3.13 -3.31 8.15
CA ILE A 98 4.55 -3.17 8.52
C ILE A 98 4.68 -2.48 9.87
N ALA A 99 3.95 -1.40 10.10
CA ALA A 99 3.97 -0.70 11.38
C ALA A 99 3.23 -1.46 12.49
N LEU A 100 2.16 -2.21 12.15
CA LEU A 100 1.37 -2.97 13.12
C LEU A 100 2.07 -4.24 13.61
N LYS A 101 2.85 -4.91 12.74
CA LYS A 101 3.46 -6.23 13.04
C LYS A 101 4.27 -6.25 14.33
N PRO A 102 5.30 -5.40 14.54
CA PRO A 102 6.09 -5.42 15.76
C PRO A 102 5.25 -5.14 17.01
N LEU A 103 4.25 -4.29 16.90
CA LEU A 103 3.35 -3.96 18.01
C LEU A 103 2.37 -5.10 18.32
N HIS A 104 1.89 -5.78 17.29
CA HIS A 104 1.01 -6.94 17.46
C HIS A 104 1.73 -8.11 18.14
N ASP A 105 2.97 -8.37 17.77
CA ASP A 105 3.77 -9.44 18.39
C ASP A 105 3.98 -9.22 19.88
N LEU A 106 4.19 -7.98 20.32
CA LEU A 106 4.44 -7.66 21.72
C LEU A 106 3.16 -7.54 22.55
N TYR A 107 2.17 -6.82 22.03
CA TYR A 107 1.05 -6.32 22.84
C TYR A 107 -0.30 -6.90 22.45
N LYS A 108 -0.41 -7.62 21.34
CA LYS A 108 -1.66 -8.13 20.77
C LYS A 108 -2.65 -7.01 20.45
N ILE A 109 -2.74 -6.66 19.20
CA ILE A 109 -3.70 -5.67 18.70
C ILE A 109 -5.10 -6.29 18.75
N LYS A 110 -6.00 -5.58 19.36
CA LYS A 110 -7.42 -5.91 19.43
C LYS A 110 -8.22 -5.14 18.38
N ARG A 111 -7.97 -3.83 18.29
CA ARG A 111 -8.72 -2.94 17.40
C ARG A 111 -7.83 -1.87 16.78
N VAL A 112 -8.13 -1.53 15.52
CA VAL A 112 -7.48 -0.45 14.77
C VAL A 112 -8.56 0.47 14.18
N VAL A 113 -8.40 1.77 14.38
CA VAL A 113 -9.13 2.81 13.65
C VAL A 113 -8.12 3.56 12.82
N VAL A 114 -8.31 3.59 11.50
CA VAL A 114 -7.41 4.26 10.58
C VAL A 114 -8.14 5.24 9.68
N SER A 115 -7.60 6.45 9.57
CA SER A 115 -7.98 7.41 8.54
C SER A 115 -6.80 7.59 7.61
N THR A 116 -6.99 7.32 6.32
CA THR A 116 -5.92 7.48 5.32
C THR A 116 -6.00 8.84 4.66
N TYR A 117 -4.83 9.34 4.24
CA TYR A 117 -4.65 10.55 3.45
C TYR A 117 -3.86 10.14 2.21
N GLN A 118 -4.61 9.68 1.17
CA GLN A 118 -4.01 9.02 0.01
C GLN A 118 -3.74 10.00 -1.13
N SER A 119 -2.51 9.99 -1.62
CA SER A 119 -2.08 10.75 -2.79
C SER A 119 -2.79 10.29 -4.07
N VAL A 120 -2.82 11.16 -5.06
CA VAL A 120 -3.49 10.91 -6.35
C VAL A 120 -2.79 9.84 -7.20
N SER A 121 -1.50 9.59 -6.98
CA SER A 121 -0.72 8.57 -7.71
C SER A 121 -1.27 7.15 -7.55
N GLY A 122 -2.00 6.86 -6.45
CA GLY A 122 -2.69 5.58 -6.29
C GLY A 122 -3.71 5.26 -7.39
N GLY A 123 -4.22 6.27 -8.09
CA GLY A 123 -5.05 6.13 -9.28
C GLY A 123 -4.27 6.13 -10.61
N GLY A 124 -2.95 6.23 -10.56
CA GLY A 124 -2.06 6.25 -11.72
C GLY A 124 -1.77 7.65 -12.26
N LYS A 125 -1.21 7.70 -13.47
CA LYS A 125 -0.73 8.94 -14.11
C LYS A 125 -1.85 9.95 -14.38
N SER A 126 -2.99 9.51 -14.88
CA SER A 126 -4.10 10.41 -15.26
C SER A 126 -4.65 11.24 -14.08
N PRO A 127 -4.89 10.69 -12.88
CA PRO A 127 -5.19 11.49 -11.68
C PRO A 127 -4.10 12.46 -11.25
N MET A 128 -2.82 12.11 -11.44
CA MET A 128 -1.71 13.03 -11.15
C MET A 128 -1.72 14.23 -12.10
N ASP A 129 -1.86 13.98 -13.40
CA ASP A 129 -1.97 15.01 -14.43
C ASP A 129 -3.19 15.91 -14.17
N GLU A 130 -4.33 15.34 -13.75
CA GLU A 130 -5.53 16.09 -13.41
C GLU A 130 -5.33 17.03 -12.21
N LEU A 131 -4.67 16.58 -11.15
CA LEU A 131 -4.34 17.44 -10.00
C LEU A 131 -3.49 18.64 -10.44
N ILE A 132 -2.46 18.41 -11.26
CA ILE A 132 -1.60 19.47 -11.78
C ILE A 132 -2.40 20.45 -12.66
N GLU A 133 -3.23 19.94 -13.56
CA GLU A 133 -4.08 20.75 -14.45
C GLU A 133 -5.11 21.58 -13.67
N GLN A 134 -5.80 20.96 -12.71
CA GLN A 134 -6.77 21.64 -11.85
C GLN A 134 -6.10 22.74 -11.02
N THR A 135 -4.91 22.49 -10.49
CA THR A 135 -4.14 23.48 -9.72
C THR A 135 -3.80 24.70 -10.57
N LYS A 136 -3.31 24.50 -11.81
CA LYS A 136 -3.02 25.60 -12.75
C LYS A 136 -4.31 26.39 -13.08
N LYS A 137 -5.39 25.70 -13.40
CA LYS A 137 -6.69 26.35 -13.71
C LYS A 137 -7.24 27.15 -12.52
N TYR A 138 -7.09 26.63 -11.29
CA TYR A 138 -7.51 27.32 -10.08
C TYR A 138 -6.75 28.64 -9.90
N LEU A 139 -5.42 28.63 -10.04
CA LEU A 139 -4.58 29.82 -9.91
C LEU A 139 -4.87 30.85 -11.01
N ASP A 140 -5.21 30.38 -12.22
CA ASP A 140 -5.58 31.24 -13.36
C ASP A 140 -7.04 31.75 -13.30
N GLY A 141 -7.81 31.38 -12.29
CA GLY A 141 -9.25 31.72 -12.20
C GLY A 141 -10.12 31.08 -13.29
N LYS A 142 -9.66 29.98 -13.89
CA LYS A 142 -10.35 29.25 -14.95
C LYS A 142 -11.32 28.22 -14.39
N LYS A 143 -12.33 27.84 -15.19
CA LYS A 143 -13.26 26.75 -14.84
C LYS A 143 -12.52 25.43 -14.71
N ILE A 144 -12.78 24.71 -13.61
CA ILE A 144 -12.24 23.37 -13.32
C ILE A 144 -13.29 22.32 -13.64
N GLU A 145 -12.85 21.21 -14.24
CA GLU A 145 -13.66 20.02 -14.49
C GLU A 145 -12.96 18.81 -13.88
N SER A 146 -13.73 17.93 -13.22
CA SER A 146 -13.25 16.69 -12.66
C SER A 146 -13.52 15.55 -13.66
N LYS A 147 -12.50 14.71 -13.90
CA LYS A 147 -12.56 13.56 -14.83
C LYS A 147 -12.31 12.23 -14.14
N ASN A 148 -11.26 12.16 -13.34
CA ASN A 148 -10.87 10.96 -12.60
C ASN A 148 -11.44 10.94 -11.17
N PHE A 149 -11.84 12.10 -10.65
CA PHE A 149 -12.38 12.25 -9.30
C PHE A 149 -13.85 12.64 -9.32
N THR A 150 -14.58 12.28 -8.28
CA THR A 150 -16.00 12.63 -8.13
C THR A 150 -16.23 14.12 -7.89
N LYS A 151 -15.20 14.83 -7.42
CA LYS A 151 -15.17 16.28 -7.17
C LYS A 151 -13.81 16.84 -7.52
N GLN A 152 -13.68 18.18 -7.58
CA GLN A 152 -12.38 18.84 -7.69
C GLN A 152 -11.43 18.33 -6.60
N ILE A 153 -10.21 17.93 -7.01
CA ILE A 153 -9.18 17.48 -6.07
C ILE A 153 -8.21 18.59 -5.69
N ALA A 154 -7.92 19.53 -6.59
CA ALA A 154 -7.02 20.64 -6.28
C ALA A 154 -7.57 21.47 -5.12
N PHE A 155 -6.78 21.65 -4.06
CA PHE A 155 -7.13 22.35 -2.82
C PHE A 155 -8.35 21.79 -2.09
N ASN A 156 -8.58 20.48 -2.20
CA ASN A 156 -9.74 19.81 -1.60
C ASN A 156 -9.35 18.44 -1.04
N VAL A 157 -10.20 17.88 -0.18
CA VAL A 157 -10.12 16.50 0.31
C VAL A 157 -11.41 15.77 -0.05
N ILE A 158 -11.29 14.52 -0.51
CA ILE A 158 -12.43 13.72 -0.98
C ILE A 158 -12.50 12.44 -0.15
N PRO A 159 -13.45 12.29 0.80
CA PRO A 159 -13.60 11.09 1.62
C PRO A 159 -14.31 9.98 0.85
N HIS A 160 -13.75 9.61 -0.30
CA HIS A 160 -14.30 8.62 -1.21
C HIS A 160 -13.21 8.11 -2.15
N ILE A 161 -12.85 6.85 -2.00
CA ILE A 161 -11.93 6.13 -2.89
C ILE A 161 -12.55 4.79 -3.26
N ASP A 162 -12.62 4.48 -4.57
CA ASP A 162 -13.28 3.30 -5.13
C ASP A 162 -14.83 3.38 -4.99
N VAL A 163 -15.55 2.31 -5.24
CA VAL A 163 -17.02 2.29 -5.24
C VAL A 163 -17.58 1.97 -3.86
N PHE A 164 -18.76 2.50 -3.55
CA PHE A 164 -19.49 2.20 -2.32
C PHE A 164 -20.07 0.79 -2.32
N SER A 165 -20.04 0.17 -1.15
CA SER A 165 -20.81 -1.01 -0.79
C SER A 165 -22.16 -0.61 -0.19
N ASP A 166 -23.07 -1.57 -0.04
CA ASP A 166 -24.43 -1.32 0.47
C ASP A 166 -24.46 -0.87 1.94
N ASP A 167 -23.41 -1.20 2.71
CA ASP A 167 -23.24 -0.83 4.12
C ASP A 167 -22.62 0.59 4.32
N GLY A 168 -22.32 1.29 3.22
CA GLY A 168 -21.76 2.63 3.24
C GLY A 168 -20.23 2.69 3.28
N TYR A 169 -19.53 1.55 3.42
CA TYR A 169 -18.09 1.49 3.21
C TYR A 169 -17.74 1.58 1.72
N THR A 170 -16.52 2.01 1.41
CA THR A 170 -15.97 1.88 0.06
C THR A 170 -15.17 0.59 -0.07
N LYS A 171 -14.97 0.10 -1.30
CA LYS A 171 -14.11 -1.07 -1.54
C LYS A 171 -12.68 -0.83 -1.05
N GLU A 172 -12.18 0.39 -1.09
CA GLU A 172 -10.86 0.71 -0.58
C GLU A 172 -10.76 0.47 0.94
N GLU A 173 -11.77 0.87 1.70
CA GLU A 173 -11.88 0.67 3.15
C GLU A 173 -12.00 -0.82 3.49
N LEU A 174 -12.80 -1.58 2.72
CA LEU A 174 -12.93 -3.02 2.88
C LEU A 174 -11.63 -3.78 2.56
N LYS A 175 -10.84 -3.32 1.57
CA LYS A 175 -9.50 -3.89 1.31
C LYS A 175 -8.63 -3.76 2.55
N MET A 176 -8.54 -2.60 3.18
CA MET A 176 -7.73 -2.41 4.38
C MET A 176 -8.16 -3.36 5.50
N THR A 177 -9.47 -3.50 5.74
CA THR A 177 -10.00 -4.39 6.77
C THR A 177 -9.67 -5.86 6.48
N ASN A 178 -10.01 -6.33 5.29
CA ASN A 178 -9.90 -7.76 4.96
C ASN A 178 -8.44 -8.19 4.75
N GLU A 179 -7.64 -7.36 4.09
CA GLU A 179 -6.25 -7.65 3.82
C GLU A 179 -5.39 -7.63 5.10
N THR A 180 -5.64 -6.68 6.03
CA THR A 180 -4.95 -6.66 7.34
C THR A 180 -5.23 -7.95 8.12
N LYS A 181 -6.48 -8.42 8.13
CA LYS A 181 -6.85 -9.69 8.77
C LYS A 181 -6.11 -10.87 8.15
N LYS A 182 -6.07 -10.94 6.83
CA LYS A 182 -5.42 -12.04 6.10
C LYS A 182 -3.91 -12.06 6.28
N ILE A 183 -3.26 -10.88 6.33
CA ILE A 183 -1.81 -10.76 6.44
C ILE A 183 -1.32 -10.92 7.88
N LEU A 184 -2.02 -10.34 8.85
CA LEU A 184 -1.52 -10.20 10.20
C LEU A 184 -2.23 -11.12 11.21
N ASP A 185 -3.53 -10.91 11.43
CA ASP A 185 -4.33 -11.74 12.36
C ASP A 185 -5.83 -11.51 12.10
N GLU A 186 -6.59 -12.59 11.92
CA GLU A 186 -8.04 -12.56 11.66
C GLU A 186 -8.86 -11.96 12.80
N THR A 187 -8.33 -11.96 14.01
CA THR A 187 -9.02 -11.45 15.21
C THR A 187 -8.96 -9.93 15.34
N ILE A 188 -8.14 -9.24 14.55
CA ILE A 188 -8.03 -7.79 14.60
C ILE A 188 -9.31 -7.14 14.06
N GLU A 189 -9.95 -6.32 14.89
CA GLU A 189 -11.06 -5.48 14.47
C GLU A 189 -10.53 -4.19 13.86
N LEU A 190 -10.77 -3.97 12.56
CA LEU A 190 -10.32 -2.76 11.86
C LEU A 190 -11.47 -2.03 11.19
N THR A 191 -11.48 -0.72 11.34
CA THR A 191 -12.34 0.19 10.56
C THR A 191 -11.48 1.27 9.93
N ALA A 192 -11.75 1.59 8.66
CA ALA A 192 -11.01 2.57 7.89
C ALA A 192 -11.93 3.67 7.35
N THR A 193 -11.37 4.88 7.18
CA THR A 193 -11.93 5.95 6.37
C THR A 193 -10.88 6.38 5.38
N CYS A 194 -11.12 6.16 4.08
CA CYS A 194 -10.15 6.43 3.04
C CYS A 194 -10.42 7.76 2.34
N VAL A 195 -9.44 8.68 2.42
CA VAL A 195 -9.56 10.06 1.92
C VAL A 195 -8.52 10.31 0.82
N ARG A 196 -8.96 10.80 -0.33
CA ARG A 196 -8.08 11.30 -1.39
C ARG A 196 -7.70 12.75 -1.10
N ILE A 197 -6.41 13.04 -1.14
CA ILE A 197 -5.86 14.38 -0.86
C ILE A 197 -5.06 14.91 -2.07
N PRO A 198 -4.84 16.24 -2.18
CA PRO A 198 -4.14 16.87 -3.30
C PRO A 198 -2.61 16.77 -3.12
N VAL A 199 -2.11 15.56 -2.97
CA VAL A 199 -0.69 15.21 -2.87
C VAL A 199 -0.36 14.27 -4.02
N LEU A 200 0.80 14.47 -4.67
CA LEU A 200 1.17 13.69 -5.85
C LEU A 200 1.54 12.26 -5.51
N VAL A 201 2.43 12.04 -4.56
CA VAL A 201 2.99 10.73 -4.19
C VAL A 201 3.01 10.59 -2.67
N SER A 202 3.01 9.37 -2.19
CA SER A 202 2.98 8.92 -0.79
C SER A 202 1.61 9.00 -0.12
N HIS A 203 1.30 7.96 0.64
CA HIS A 203 0.10 7.89 1.47
C HIS A 203 0.46 8.10 2.93
N SER A 204 -0.41 8.82 3.64
CA SER A 204 -0.30 8.96 5.08
C SER A 204 -1.51 8.33 5.78
N GLU A 205 -1.32 7.94 7.03
CA GLU A 205 -2.35 7.33 7.85
C GLU A 205 -2.29 7.86 9.29
N SER A 206 -3.44 8.26 9.80
CA SER A 206 -3.66 8.50 11.23
C SER A 206 -4.27 7.23 11.82
N VAL A 207 -3.53 6.59 12.71
CA VAL A 207 -3.86 5.27 13.24
C VAL A 207 -4.06 5.33 14.74
N ASN A 208 -5.18 4.80 15.22
CA ASN A 208 -5.44 4.54 16.65
C ASN A 208 -5.51 3.04 16.86
N ILE A 209 -4.74 2.52 17.81
CA ILE A 209 -4.59 1.09 18.08
C ILE A 209 -4.98 0.81 19.52
N GLU A 210 -5.87 -0.16 19.75
CA GLU A 210 -6.16 -0.73 21.07
C GLU A 210 -5.46 -2.08 21.22
N PHE A 211 -4.70 -2.26 22.30
CA PHE A 211 -4.00 -3.50 22.62
C PHE A 211 -4.70 -4.29 23.73
N GLU A 212 -4.52 -5.60 23.74
CA GLU A 212 -4.94 -6.46 24.83
C GLU A 212 -4.05 -6.24 26.09
N LYS A 213 -2.74 -6.09 25.87
CA LYS A 213 -1.74 -5.94 26.91
C LYS A 213 -1.39 -4.46 27.15
N PRO A 214 -0.99 -4.09 28.37
CA PRO A 214 -0.40 -2.78 28.61
C PRO A 214 0.92 -2.63 27.87
N PHE A 215 1.27 -1.41 27.48
CA PHE A 215 2.50 -1.07 26.74
C PHE A 215 3.25 0.07 27.43
N ASN A 216 4.50 0.23 27.05
CA ASN A 216 5.36 1.37 27.36
C ASN A 216 5.75 2.09 26.07
N LEU A 217 5.76 3.41 26.08
CA LEU A 217 6.07 4.20 24.87
C LEU A 217 7.52 4.06 24.39
N ASP A 218 8.46 3.84 25.31
CA ASP A 218 9.88 3.68 24.95
C ASP A 218 10.09 2.31 24.28
N ASP A 219 9.48 1.26 24.81
CA ASP A 219 9.48 -0.07 24.20
C ASP A 219 8.81 -0.06 22.80
N VAL A 220 7.71 0.71 22.65
CA VAL A 220 7.04 0.90 21.35
C VAL A 220 7.99 1.56 20.35
N ARG A 221 8.70 2.63 20.74
CA ARG A 221 9.66 3.31 19.87
C ARG A 221 10.83 2.42 19.50
N GLU A 222 11.37 1.69 20.47
CA GLU A 222 12.46 0.76 20.25
C GLU A 222 12.05 -0.36 19.29
N SER A 223 10.90 -0.99 19.52
CA SER A 223 10.37 -2.04 18.67
C SER A 223 10.16 -1.57 17.22
N LEU A 224 9.57 -0.39 17.02
CA LEU A 224 9.36 0.19 15.70
C LEU A 224 10.66 0.61 15.03
N SER A 225 11.65 1.09 15.79
CA SER A 225 12.96 1.50 15.24
C SER A 225 13.81 0.31 14.82
N ASN A 226 13.61 -0.85 15.43
CA ASN A 226 14.31 -2.10 15.11
C ASN A 226 13.59 -2.96 14.06
N ALA A 227 12.35 -2.61 13.71
CA ALA A 227 11.56 -3.37 12.75
C ALA A 227 12.01 -3.10 11.32
N GLU A 228 12.19 -4.18 10.54
CA GLU A 228 12.52 -4.10 9.13
C GLU A 228 11.44 -3.34 8.35
N GLY A 229 11.86 -2.43 7.48
CA GLY A 229 10.98 -1.59 6.69
C GLY A 229 10.36 -0.40 7.44
N CYS A 230 10.69 -0.21 8.74
CA CYS A 230 10.25 0.93 9.54
C CYS A 230 11.38 1.94 9.76
N GLN A 231 11.04 3.23 9.71
CA GLN A 231 11.90 4.31 10.17
C GLN A 231 11.14 5.25 11.10
N VAL A 232 11.59 5.38 12.36
CA VAL A 232 10.96 6.26 13.34
C VAL A 232 11.55 7.67 13.25
N ILE A 233 10.71 8.67 12.94
CA ILE A 233 11.01 10.10 13.02
C ILE A 233 9.97 10.74 13.93
N ASP A 234 10.23 10.76 15.23
CA ASP A 234 9.26 11.19 16.25
C ASP A 234 9.90 12.15 17.26
N LYS A 235 10.33 13.32 16.79
CA LYS A 235 10.86 14.37 17.66
C LYS A 235 9.74 15.32 18.07
N ARG A 236 9.73 15.75 19.34
CA ARG A 236 8.73 16.71 19.86
C ARG A 236 9.17 18.15 19.60
N GLU A 237 9.47 18.46 18.34
CA GLU A 237 9.93 19.76 17.87
C GLU A 237 9.25 20.14 16.55
N ASN A 238 9.39 21.37 16.12
CA ASN A 238 8.86 21.82 14.83
C ASN A 238 9.52 21.05 13.68
N GLY A 239 8.70 20.38 12.85
CA GLY A 239 9.18 19.56 11.74
C GLY A 239 9.73 18.17 12.15
N GLY A 240 9.60 17.75 13.39
CA GLY A 240 10.12 16.48 13.90
C GLY A 240 9.27 15.25 13.54
N TYR A 241 8.66 15.24 12.38
CA TYR A 241 7.79 14.18 11.84
C TYR A 241 7.93 14.10 10.32
N SER A 242 7.54 12.96 9.73
CA SER A 242 7.55 12.77 8.28
C SER A 242 6.25 13.18 7.63
N THR A 243 6.34 13.69 6.40
CA THR A 243 5.22 14.02 5.53
C THR A 243 5.34 13.26 4.20
N PRO A 244 4.29 13.25 3.36
CA PRO A 244 4.35 12.63 2.04
C PRO A 244 5.50 13.14 1.16
N PHE A 245 5.91 14.39 1.34
CA PHE A 245 6.96 14.99 0.53
C PHE A 245 8.34 14.36 0.79
N GLU A 246 8.68 14.13 2.07
CA GLU A 246 9.94 13.48 2.44
C GLU A 246 9.93 11.98 2.17
N ALA A 247 8.76 11.33 2.25
CA ALA A 247 8.65 9.90 2.04
C ALA A 247 8.70 9.49 0.57
N ALA A 248 8.36 10.40 -0.35
CA ALA A 248 8.36 10.10 -1.78
C ALA A 248 9.76 9.73 -2.29
N GLY A 249 9.87 8.59 -2.98
CA GLY A 249 11.11 8.05 -3.52
C GLY A 249 11.96 7.26 -2.51
N ASN A 250 11.46 7.03 -1.30
CA ASN A 250 12.13 6.23 -0.27
C ASN A 250 11.42 4.90 -0.02
N ASP A 251 12.18 3.93 0.45
CA ASP A 251 11.74 2.54 0.61
C ASP A 251 11.07 2.26 1.96
N GLU A 252 11.29 3.10 2.96
CA GLU A 252 10.85 2.89 4.33
C GLU A 252 9.39 3.30 4.56
N THR A 253 8.80 2.70 5.58
CA THR A 253 7.57 3.17 6.22
C THR A 253 7.96 4.05 7.40
N TYR A 254 7.70 5.36 7.27
CA TYR A 254 8.02 6.35 8.30
C TYR A 254 6.94 6.40 9.37
N ILE A 255 7.36 6.39 10.63
CA ILE A 255 6.45 6.41 11.78
C ILE A 255 6.77 7.63 12.65
N SER A 256 5.74 8.41 12.94
CA SER A 256 5.82 9.65 13.69
C SER A 256 4.64 9.80 14.65
N ARG A 257 4.69 10.82 15.50
CA ARG A 257 3.58 11.21 16.38
C ARG A 257 3.11 10.06 17.29
N ILE A 258 4.07 9.27 17.79
CA ILE A 258 3.86 8.14 18.70
C ILE A 258 3.45 8.71 20.07
N ARG A 259 2.21 8.41 20.51
CA ARG A 259 1.66 8.90 21.76
C ARG A 259 0.52 8.02 22.29
N GLU A 260 0.38 7.97 23.59
CA GLU A 260 -0.78 7.32 24.21
C GLU A 260 -2.09 8.01 23.81
N ASP A 261 -3.15 7.23 23.70
CA ASP A 261 -4.51 7.74 23.68
C ASP A 261 -4.99 7.92 25.11
N LYS A 262 -5.11 9.18 25.56
CA LYS A 262 -5.54 9.51 26.91
C LYS A 262 -7.01 9.20 27.21
N THR A 263 -7.79 8.87 26.19
CA THR A 263 -9.23 8.61 26.30
C THR A 263 -9.55 7.13 26.44
N LYS A 264 -8.59 6.26 26.11
CA LYS A 264 -8.78 4.82 26.09
C LYS A 264 -7.53 4.11 26.64
N LYS A 265 -7.73 3.24 27.65
CA LYS A 265 -6.65 2.44 28.23
C LYS A 265 -6.04 1.50 27.19
N ASN A 266 -4.73 1.27 27.26
CA ASN A 266 -3.95 0.44 26.35
C ASN A 266 -4.12 0.84 24.89
N SER A 267 -4.23 2.13 24.60
CA SER A 267 -4.40 2.62 23.24
C SER A 267 -3.33 3.63 22.85
N LEU A 268 -2.91 3.53 21.60
CA LEU A 268 -1.80 4.26 21.00
C LEU A 268 -2.27 5.01 19.75
N ASN A 269 -1.73 6.20 19.51
CA ASN A 269 -1.88 6.90 18.25
C ASN A 269 -0.56 6.98 17.53
N LEU A 270 -0.58 6.74 16.22
CA LEU A 270 0.54 6.83 15.29
C LEU A 270 0.19 7.72 14.09
N TRP A 271 1.23 8.24 13.45
CA TRP A 271 1.21 8.77 12.10
C TRP A 271 2.18 7.97 11.25
N ILE A 272 1.68 7.39 10.17
CA ILE A 272 2.44 6.53 9.25
C ILE A 272 2.47 7.18 7.88
N VAL A 273 3.62 7.18 7.22
CA VAL A 273 3.77 7.70 5.85
C VAL A 273 4.69 6.76 5.06
N SER A 274 4.32 6.47 3.81
CA SER A 274 5.17 5.68 2.92
C SER A 274 4.93 6.04 1.45
N ASP A 275 5.93 5.79 0.60
CA ASP A 275 5.75 5.87 -0.84
C ASP A 275 4.84 4.74 -1.32
N ASN A 276 3.65 5.10 -1.80
CA ASN A 276 2.62 4.16 -2.25
C ASN A 276 2.96 3.46 -3.57
N LEU A 277 3.86 4.01 -4.36
CA LEU A 277 4.32 3.42 -5.63
C LEU A 277 5.47 2.43 -5.41
N LEU A 278 6.29 2.67 -4.39
CA LEU A 278 7.40 1.80 -3.98
C LEU A 278 6.91 0.78 -2.93
N ARG A 279 6.92 1.15 -1.67
CA ARG A 279 6.54 0.25 -0.54
C ARG A 279 5.13 -0.31 -0.71
N GLY A 280 4.20 0.50 -1.17
CA GLY A 280 2.82 0.10 -1.40
C GLY A 280 2.59 -0.78 -2.65
N ALA A 281 3.58 -0.92 -3.55
CA ALA A 281 3.39 -1.61 -4.82
C ALA A 281 4.68 -2.25 -5.34
N ALA A 282 5.53 -1.50 -6.07
CA ALA A 282 6.64 -2.06 -6.84
C ALA A 282 7.71 -2.69 -5.95
N LEU A 283 8.13 -2.00 -4.89
CA LEU A 283 9.16 -2.51 -3.96
C LEU A 283 8.70 -3.78 -3.27
N ASN A 284 7.48 -3.80 -2.71
CA ASN A 284 6.94 -4.99 -2.06
C ASN A 284 6.91 -6.20 -3.00
N SER A 285 6.54 -5.99 -4.27
CA SER A 285 6.54 -7.06 -5.28
C SER A 285 7.96 -7.58 -5.57
N VAL A 286 8.95 -6.70 -5.65
CA VAL A 286 10.36 -7.08 -5.86
C VAL A 286 10.89 -7.85 -4.67
N GLU A 287 10.61 -7.39 -3.44
CA GLU A 287 11.01 -8.09 -2.21
C GLU A 287 10.34 -9.47 -2.07
N ILE A 288 9.10 -9.64 -2.53
CA ILE A 288 8.46 -10.96 -2.65
C ILE A 288 9.29 -11.86 -3.59
N ALA A 289 9.68 -11.34 -4.78
CA ALA A 289 10.49 -12.10 -5.73
C ALA A 289 11.85 -12.48 -5.15
N GLU A 290 12.53 -11.55 -4.48
CA GLU A 290 13.80 -11.83 -3.78
C GLU A 290 13.65 -12.89 -2.70
N THR A 291 12.55 -12.87 -1.94
CA THR A 291 12.27 -13.87 -0.91
C THR A 291 12.11 -15.27 -1.52
N ILE A 292 11.45 -15.37 -2.67
CA ILE A 292 11.31 -16.62 -3.41
C ILE A 292 12.68 -17.13 -3.88
N ILE A 293 13.51 -16.25 -4.45
CA ILE A 293 14.84 -16.60 -4.96
C ILE A 293 15.75 -17.08 -3.83
N LYS A 294 15.73 -16.40 -2.68
CA LYS A 294 16.53 -16.76 -1.49
C LYS A 294 16.08 -18.06 -0.82
N SER A 295 14.84 -18.50 -1.08
CA SER A 295 14.26 -19.72 -0.50
C SER A 295 14.50 -21.00 -1.33
N LYS A 296 14.97 -20.85 -2.58
CA LYS A 296 15.39 -21.93 -3.49
C LYS A 296 16.85 -22.31 -3.21
#